data_50a63d3caccef4fd460f269115be84c3
#
_entry.id   50a63d3caccef4fd460f269115be84c3
#
_cell.length_a   1.000
_cell.length_b   1.000
_cell.length_c   1.000
_cell.angle_alpha   90.00
_cell.angle_beta   90.00
_cell.angle_gamma   90.00
#
_symmetry.space_group_name_H-M   'P 1'
#
loop_
_entity.id
_entity.type
_entity.pdbx_description
1 polymer ?
#
loop_
_entity_poly.entity_id
_entity_poly.type
_entity_poly.pdbx_seq_one_letter_code
_entity_poly.pdbx_strand_id
1 'polypeptide(L)'
;MNVVAQVLAAVAALVHLLAFTWEVVLFERPGVHEGIFKIPTANLPATRLWSFNVGFYNLFLAAGPVLGLVLLHTGHPEAGRWLVRYSCGFMLLAGIALGVSDVLALSRPRGSGRGGALAQAVPSLAALVAAAF
;
A
#
# COMPACT_ATOMS: atom_id res chain seq x y z
N MET A 1 22.22 -1.74 -0.42
CA MET A 1 20.98 -2.45 0.01
C MET A 1 21.02 -3.84 -0.58
N ASN A 2 20.86 -4.87 0.23
CA ASN A 2 20.91 -6.25 -0.23
C ASN A 2 19.71 -6.63 -1.11
N VAL A 3 19.82 -7.75 -1.85
CA VAL A 3 18.78 -8.18 -2.81
C VAL A 3 17.46 -8.51 -2.12
N VAL A 4 17.48 -9.06 -0.91
CA VAL A 4 16.27 -9.40 -0.16
C VAL A 4 15.45 -8.14 0.14
N ALA A 5 16.12 -7.08 0.61
CA ALA A 5 15.46 -5.79 0.87
C ALA A 5 14.87 -5.19 -0.42
N GLN A 6 15.55 -5.32 -1.56
CA GLN A 6 15.06 -4.83 -2.85
C GLN A 6 13.80 -5.58 -3.29
N VAL A 7 13.80 -6.91 -3.20
CA VAL A 7 12.62 -7.75 -3.54
C VAL A 7 11.45 -7.41 -2.64
N LEU A 8 11.66 -7.29 -1.33
CA LEU A 8 10.59 -6.95 -0.38
C LEU A 8 10.02 -5.55 -0.61
N ALA A 9 10.87 -4.57 -0.97
CA ALA A 9 10.44 -3.24 -1.35
C ALA A 9 9.59 -3.26 -2.65
N ALA A 10 9.99 -4.08 -3.63
CA ALA A 10 9.19 -4.28 -4.85
C ALA A 10 7.84 -4.93 -4.54
N VAL A 11 7.80 -5.90 -3.63
CA VAL A 11 6.54 -6.51 -3.17
C VAL A 11 5.65 -5.48 -2.48
N ALA A 12 6.20 -4.63 -1.61
CA ALA A 12 5.46 -3.54 -0.97
C ALA A 12 4.87 -2.57 -2.00
N ALA A 13 5.66 -2.17 -3.02
CA ALA A 13 5.16 -1.35 -4.12
C ALA A 13 4.03 -2.04 -4.89
N LEU A 14 4.15 -3.32 -5.17
CA LEU A 14 3.11 -4.10 -5.88
C LEU A 14 1.79 -4.13 -5.12
N VAL A 15 1.80 -4.25 -3.80
CA VAL A 15 0.58 -4.19 -2.96
C VAL A 15 -0.15 -2.87 -3.17
N HIS A 16 0.57 -1.75 -3.18
CA HIS A 16 -0.03 -0.43 -3.39
C HIS A 16 -0.50 -0.21 -4.84
N LEU A 17 0.19 -0.78 -5.84
CA LEU A 17 -0.30 -0.79 -7.23
C LEU A 17 -1.58 -1.60 -7.38
N LEU A 18 -1.72 -2.71 -6.67
CA LEU A 18 -2.96 -3.48 -6.63
C LEU A 18 -4.09 -2.69 -5.96
N ALA A 19 -3.80 -1.99 -4.85
CA ALA A 19 -4.77 -1.12 -4.20
C ALA A 19 -5.24 -0.02 -5.17
N PHE A 20 -4.33 0.68 -5.86
CA PHE A 20 -4.69 1.64 -6.91
C PHE A 20 -5.60 1.02 -7.98
N THR A 21 -5.26 -0.17 -8.46
CA THR A 21 -6.04 -0.85 -9.49
C THR A 21 -7.47 -1.13 -9.02
N TRP A 22 -7.63 -1.60 -7.79
CA TRP A 22 -8.96 -1.87 -7.21
C TRP A 22 -9.73 -0.58 -6.92
N GLU A 23 -9.09 0.44 -6.40
CA GLU A 23 -9.72 1.68 -5.95
C GLU A 23 -10.08 2.65 -7.10
N VAL A 24 -9.32 2.59 -8.21
CA VAL A 24 -9.52 3.52 -9.34
C VAL A 24 -10.12 2.81 -10.55
N VAL A 25 -9.50 1.69 -10.98
CA VAL A 25 -9.85 1.06 -12.26
C VAL A 25 -11.02 0.09 -12.13
N LEU A 26 -11.06 -0.69 -11.03
CA LEU A 26 -11.99 -1.80 -10.87
C LEU A 26 -13.05 -1.54 -9.79
N PHE A 27 -13.09 -0.37 -9.19
CA PHE A 27 -13.92 -0.09 -8.01
C PHE A 27 -15.40 -0.36 -8.23
N GLU A 28 -15.93 -0.08 -9.40
CA GLU A 28 -17.35 -0.29 -9.73
C GLU A 28 -17.74 -1.76 -9.90
N ARG A 29 -16.77 -2.68 -9.95
CA ARG A 29 -17.06 -4.11 -10.04
C ARG A 29 -17.54 -4.65 -8.69
N PRO A 30 -18.71 -5.37 -8.63
CA PRO A 30 -19.23 -5.91 -7.37
C PRO A 30 -18.22 -6.77 -6.60
N GLY A 31 -17.40 -7.57 -7.31
CA GLY A 31 -16.34 -8.36 -6.71
C GLY A 31 -15.27 -7.51 -6.00
N VAL A 32 -15.13 -6.23 -6.36
CA VAL A 32 -14.18 -5.31 -5.73
C VAL A 32 -14.83 -4.53 -4.61
N HIS A 33 -15.86 -3.71 -4.89
CA HIS A 33 -16.42 -2.86 -3.83
C HIS A 33 -17.16 -3.68 -2.75
N GLU A 34 -17.94 -4.70 -3.11
CA GLU A 34 -18.60 -5.57 -2.12
C GLU A 34 -17.68 -6.69 -1.64
N GLY A 35 -16.94 -7.33 -2.56
CA GLY A 35 -16.09 -8.46 -2.25
C GLY A 35 -14.85 -8.10 -1.43
N ILE A 36 -14.09 -7.08 -1.84
CA ILE A 36 -12.84 -6.68 -1.20
C ILE A 36 -13.10 -5.61 -0.13
N PHE A 37 -13.74 -4.49 -0.51
CA PHE A 37 -13.91 -3.33 0.37
C PHE A 37 -15.13 -3.40 1.27
N LYS A 38 -16.04 -4.35 1.06
CA LYS A 38 -17.27 -4.51 1.84
C LYS A 38 -18.20 -3.29 1.77
N ILE A 39 -18.19 -2.60 0.64
CA ILE A 39 -19.01 -1.42 0.37
C ILE A 39 -20.25 -1.86 -0.42
N PRO A 40 -21.47 -1.72 0.12
CA PRO A 40 -22.69 -2.03 -0.60
C PRO A 40 -22.83 -1.18 -1.86
N THR A 41 -23.40 -1.72 -2.94
CA THR A 41 -23.63 -1.01 -4.21
C THR A 41 -24.36 0.33 -4.02
N ALA A 42 -25.33 0.39 -3.08
CA ALA A 42 -26.04 1.63 -2.77
C ALA A 42 -25.14 2.77 -2.27
N ASN A 43 -23.97 2.46 -1.73
CA ASN A 43 -23.02 3.44 -1.18
C ASN A 43 -21.94 3.88 -2.19
N LEU A 44 -21.91 3.29 -3.39
CA LEU A 44 -20.92 3.63 -4.42
C LEU A 44 -20.83 5.13 -4.72
N PRO A 45 -21.95 5.86 -4.94
CA PRO A 45 -21.88 7.29 -5.26
C PRO A 45 -21.21 8.12 -4.16
N ALA A 46 -21.44 7.75 -2.89
CA ALA A 46 -20.87 8.46 -1.75
C ALA A 46 -19.39 8.14 -1.50
N THR A 47 -18.92 6.98 -1.95
CA THR A 47 -17.54 6.50 -1.67
C THR A 47 -16.60 6.68 -2.85
N ARG A 48 -17.12 6.89 -4.06
CA ARG A 48 -16.32 6.94 -5.30
C ARG A 48 -15.24 8.03 -5.29
N LEU A 49 -15.57 9.23 -4.80
CA LEU A 49 -14.58 10.32 -4.69
C LEU A 49 -13.39 9.89 -3.82
N TRP A 50 -13.68 9.30 -2.67
CA TRP A 50 -12.65 8.89 -1.72
C TRP A 50 -11.81 7.75 -2.28
N SER A 51 -12.45 6.74 -2.86
CA SER A 51 -11.77 5.61 -3.48
C SER A 51 -10.81 6.08 -4.58
N PHE A 52 -11.26 6.93 -5.48
CA PHE A 52 -10.43 7.48 -6.55
C PHE A 52 -9.21 8.24 -5.99
N ASN A 53 -9.43 9.12 -5.03
CA ASN A 53 -8.36 9.94 -4.45
C ASN A 53 -7.34 9.08 -3.68
N VAL A 54 -7.80 8.15 -2.85
CA VAL A 54 -6.94 7.24 -2.09
C VAL A 54 -6.18 6.30 -3.02
N GLY A 55 -6.81 5.83 -4.10
CA GLY A 55 -6.13 5.02 -5.09
C GLY A 55 -4.95 5.74 -5.74
N PHE A 56 -5.09 7.02 -6.09
CA PHE A 56 -3.95 7.80 -6.58
C PHE A 56 -2.87 8.00 -5.52
N TYR A 57 -3.21 8.17 -4.24
CA TYR A 57 -2.21 8.17 -3.18
C TYR A 57 -1.44 6.84 -3.10
N ASN A 58 -2.12 5.71 -3.29
CA ASN A 58 -1.48 4.41 -3.39
C ASN A 58 -0.53 4.31 -4.58
N LEU A 59 -0.92 4.84 -5.75
CA LEU A 59 -0.04 4.90 -6.93
C LEU A 59 1.22 5.73 -6.66
N PHE A 60 1.06 6.94 -6.12
CA PHE A 60 2.19 7.82 -5.84
C PHE A 60 3.10 7.24 -4.75
N LEU A 61 2.52 6.56 -3.77
CA LEU A 61 3.29 5.88 -2.74
C LEU A 61 4.09 4.72 -3.31
N ALA A 62 3.52 3.92 -4.21
CA ALA A 62 4.22 2.85 -4.92
C ALA A 62 5.39 3.36 -5.80
N ALA A 63 5.26 4.56 -6.35
CA ALA A 63 6.32 5.18 -7.15
C ALA A 63 7.61 5.38 -6.33
N GLY A 64 7.51 5.61 -5.03
CA GLY A 64 8.66 5.82 -4.16
C GLY A 64 9.67 4.66 -4.18
N PRO A 65 9.29 3.43 -3.78
CA PRO A 65 10.20 2.28 -3.84
C PRO A 65 10.64 1.96 -5.27
N VAL A 66 9.77 2.10 -6.26
CA VAL A 66 10.12 1.86 -7.68
C VAL A 66 11.23 2.81 -8.12
N LEU A 67 11.06 4.11 -7.91
CA LEU A 67 12.09 5.10 -8.23
C LEU A 67 13.37 4.88 -7.40
N GLY A 68 13.21 4.54 -6.12
CA GLY A 68 14.34 4.23 -5.26
C GLY A 68 15.16 3.05 -5.77
N LEU A 69 14.49 1.97 -6.22
CA LEU A 69 15.14 0.82 -6.83
C LEU A 69 15.84 1.17 -8.14
N VAL A 70 15.23 2.01 -8.97
CA VAL A 70 15.89 2.53 -10.20
C VAL A 70 17.15 3.31 -9.84
N LEU A 71 17.09 4.23 -8.89
CA LEU A 71 18.23 5.05 -8.45
C LEU A 71 19.38 4.21 -7.89
N LEU A 72 19.07 3.10 -7.20
CA LEU A 72 20.10 2.16 -6.72
C LEU A 72 21.01 1.62 -7.82
N HIS A 73 20.45 1.46 -9.03
CA HIS A 73 21.13 0.85 -10.17
C HIS A 73 21.59 1.86 -11.25
N THR A 74 21.26 3.15 -11.08
CA THR A 74 21.57 4.21 -12.07
C THR A 74 22.55 5.26 -11.56
N GLY A 75 23.44 4.87 -10.65
CA GLY A 75 24.53 5.75 -10.18
C GLY A 75 24.18 6.63 -8.97
N HIS A 76 22.97 6.49 -8.41
CA HIS A 76 22.52 7.27 -7.23
C HIS A 76 22.14 6.37 -6.03
N PRO A 77 23.02 5.45 -5.59
CA PRO A 77 22.65 4.41 -4.64
C PRO A 77 22.24 4.94 -3.27
N GLU A 78 22.81 6.07 -2.84
CA GLU A 78 22.44 6.67 -1.55
C GLU A 78 21.02 7.25 -1.57
N ALA A 79 20.70 8.05 -2.57
CA ALA A 79 19.37 8.59 -2.76
C ALA A 79 18.31 7.47 -2.93
N GLY A 80 18.66 6.42 -3.69
CA GLY A 80 17.81 5.24 -3.84
C GLY A 80 17.53 4.54 -2.52
N ARG A 81 18.56 4.32 -1.67
CA ARG A 81 18.38 3.72 -0.34
C ARG A 81 17.44 4.55 0.56
N TRP A 82 17.65 5.87 0.58
CA TRP A 82 16.80 6.75 1.38
C TRP A 82 15.35 6.76 0.91
N LEU A 83 15.15 6.82 -0.39
CA LEU A 83 13.80 6.85 -0.96
C LEU A 83 13.04 5.53 -0.69
N VAL A 84 13.70 4.37 -0.84
CA VAL A 84 13.09 3.08 -0.47
C VAL A 84 12.74 3.03 1.01
N ARG A 85 13.68 3.41 1.91
CA ARG A 85 13.44 3.39 3.36
C ARG A 85 12.31 4.33 3.76
N TYR A 86 12.29 5.55 3.25
CA TYR A 86 11.23 6.52 3.52
C TYR A 86 9.86 5.99 3.08
N SER A 87 9.77 5.51 1.84
CA SER A 87 8.51 5.00 1.29
C SER A 87 8.01 3.76 2.02
N CYS A 88 8.89 2.78 2.29
CA CYS A 88 8.52 1.61 3.09
C CYS A 88 8.14 1.99 4.53
N GLY A 89 8.78 2.99 5.13
CA GLY A 89 8.39 3.54 6.43
C GLY A 89 6.99 4.13 6.40
N PHE A 90 6.67 4.89 5.38
CA PHE A 90 5.32 5.44 5.19
C PHE A 90 4.27 4.33 5.00
N MET A 91 4.55 3.34 4.14
CA MET A 91 3.67 2.18 3.90
C MET A 91 3.41 1.39 5.18
N LEU A 92 4.44 1.17 5.99
CA LEU A 92 4.30 0.52 7.30
C LEU A 92 3.36 1.30 8.21
N LEU A 93 3.57 2.61 8.34
CA LEU A 93 2.71 3.47 9.17
C LEU A 93 1.27 3.53 8.66
N ALA A 94 1.08 3.57 7.34
CA ALA A 94 -0.25 3.50 6.72
C ALA A 94 -0.96 2.18 7.03
N GLY A 95 -0.25 1.05 6.92
CA GLY A 95 -0.77 -0.27 7.30
C GLY A 95 -1.12 -0.36 8.79
N ILE A 96 -0.29 0.20 9.66
CA ILE A 96 -0.58 0.29 11.10
C ILE A 96 -1.83 1.15 11.34
N ALA A 97 -1.94 2.32 10.70
CA ALA A 97 -3.11 3.19 10.82
C ALA A 97 -4.40 2.49 10.37
N LEU A 98 -4.35 1.71 9.28
CA LEU A 98 -5.47 0.90 8.82
C LEU A 98 -5.84 -0.19 9.88
N GLY A 99 -4.84 -0.85 10.47
CA GLY A 99 -5.06 -1.81 11.54
C GLY A 99 -5.68 -1.17 12.80
N VAL A 100 -5.21 0.01 13.18
CA VAL A 100 -5.79 0.78 14.30
C VAL A 100 -7.24 1.17 14.00
N SER A 101 -7.55 1.62 12.78
CA SER A 101 -8.92 1.97 12.39
C SER A 101 -9.87 0.77 12.48
N ASP A 102 -9.38 -0.43 12.16
CA ASP A 102 -10.16 -1.67 12.32
C ASP A 102 -10.40 -2.03 13.80
N VAL A 103 -9.38 -1.86 14.65
CA VAL A 103 -9.53 -2.05 16.12
C VAL A 103 -10.53 -1.06 16.71
N LEU A 104 -10.54 0.18 16.24
CA LEU A 104 -11.51 1.21 16.62
C LEU A 104 -12.92 0.96 16.05
N ALA A 105 -13.14 -0.15 15.37
CA ALA A 105 -14.41 -0.54 14.75
C ALA A 105 -14.94 0.48 13.71
N LEU A 106 -14.04 1.17 13.00
CA LEU A 106 -14.40 2.06 11.91
C LEU A 106 -14.73 1.30 10.61
N SER A 107 -14.23 0.07 10.46
CA SER A 107 -14.57 -0.82 9.34
C SER A 107 -15.94 -1.50 9.54
N ARG A 108 -16.62 -1.79 8.42
CA ARG A 108 -17.91 -2.51 8.39
C ARG A 108 -17.86 -3.61 7.32
N PRO A 109 -18.01 -4.90 7.67
CA PRO A 109 -18.03 -5.46 9.04
C PRO A 109 -16.69 -5.29 9.76
N ARG A 110 -16.71 -5.32 11.11
CA ARG A 110 -15.50 -5.25 11.94
C ARG A 110 -14.53 -6.37 11.57
N GLY A 111 -13.26 -6.06 11.44
CA GLY A 111 -12.22 -7.02 11.04
C GLY A 111 -11.94 -7.02 9.53
N SER A 112 -12.75 -6.33 8.71
CA SER A 112 -12.55 -6.29 7.25
C SER A 112 -11.29 -5.52 6.81
N GLY A 113 -10.74 -4.65 7.67
CA GLY A 113 -9.50 -3.91 7.41
C GLY A 113 -8.21 -4.71 7.67
N ARG A 114 -8.28 -5.83 8.41
CA ARG A 114 -7.09 -6.59 8.85
C ARG A 114 -6.24 -7.11 7.69
N GLY A 115 -6.88 -7.66 6.67
CA GLY A 115 -6.18 -8.17 5.48
C GLY A 115 -5.37 -7.07 4.77
N GLY A 116 -6.00 -5.92 4.55
CA GLY A 116 -5.33 -4.76 3.96
C GLY A 116 -4.20 -4.21 4.83
N ALA A 117 -4.41 -4.13 6.15
CA ALA A 117 -3.41 -3.69 7.10
C ALA A 117 -2.15 -4.58 7.07
N LEU A 118 -2.33 -5.90 7.11
CA LEU A 118 -1.22 -6.86 7.04
C LEU A 118 -0.52 -6.84 5.67
N ALA A 119 -1.29 -6.76 4.60
CA ALA A 119 -0.73 -6.71 3.25
C ALA A 119 0.17 -5.48 3.03
N GLN A 120 -0.14 -4.34 3.64
CA GLN A 120 0.68 -3.13 3.56
C GLN A 120 1.85 -3.15 4.55
N ALA A 121 1.60 -3.53 5.81
CA ALA A 121 2.59 -3.42 6.88
C ALA A 121 3.69 -4.49 6.79
N VAL A 122 3.34 -5.75 6.51
CA VAL A 122 4.30 -6.87 6.60
C VAL A 122 5.43 -6.76 5.57
N PRO A 123 5.18 -6.60 4.26
CA PRO A 123 6.28 -6.50 3.30
C PRO A 123 7.13 -5.24 3.51
N SER A 124 6.48 -4.13 3.92
CA SER A 124 7.18 -2.88 4.20
C SER A 124 8.10 -2.98 5.41
N LEU A 125 7.63 -3.58 6.50
CA LEU A 125 8.46 -3.87 7.68
C LEU A 125 9.61 -4.80 7.33
N ALA A 126 9.32 -5.88 6.60
CA ALA A 126 10.35 -6.84 6.20
C ALA A 126 11.42 -6.20 5.31
N ALA A 127 11.04 -5.30 4.39
CA ALA A 127 11.97 -4.54 3.57
C ALA A 127 12.88 -3.64 4.43
N LEU A 128 12.31 -2.93 5.40
CA LEU A 128 13.07 -2.07 6.32
C LEU A 128 14.05 -2.85 7.18
N VAL A 129 13.62 -3.98 7.75
CA VAL A 129 14.48 -4.87 8.54
C VAL A 129 15.61 -5.41 7.68
N ALA A 130 15.31 -5.96 6.49
CA ALA A 130 16.34 -6.46 5.58
C ALA A 130 17.32 -5.37 5.10
N ALA A 131 16.85 -4.11 4.99
CA ALA A 131 17.69 -2.98 4.59
C ALA A 131 18.63 -2.46 5.71
N ALA A 132 18.50 -2.98 6.95
CA ALA A 132 19.38 -2.64 8.06
C ALA A 132 20.65 -3.49 8.10
N PHE A 133 20.67 -4.62 7.40
CA PHE A 133 21.79 -5.56 7.26
C PHE A 133 22.33 -5.55 5.83
#